data_f3a15b2045a1a95da2eba822faa7a1fa
#
_entry.id   f3a15b2045a1a95da2eba822faa7a1fa
#
_cell.length_a   1.000
_cell.length_b   1.000
_cell.length_c   1.000
_cell.angle_alpha   90.00
_cell.angle_beta   90.00
_cell.angle_gamma   90.00
#
_symmetry.space_group_name_H-M   'P 1'
#
loop_
_entity.id
_entity.type
_entity.pdbx_description
1 polymer ?
#
loop_
_entity_poly.entity_id
_entity_poly.type
_entity_poly.pdbx_seq_one_letter_code
_entity_poly.pdbx_strand_id
1 'polypeptide(L)'
;MARIVYVLNGPNLNLLGAREPETYGHARLADVERLCLETAARYGLEADCRQSNAEGELIDFIHEAHGRQAAGIVINAGGLNP
;
A
#
# COMPACT_ATOMS: atom_id res chain seq x y z
N MET A 1 1.32 -18.26 13.21
CA MET A 1 1.25 -16.81 12.97
C MET A 1 1.11 -16.52 11.48
N ALA A 2 0.25 -15.58 11.15
CA ALA A 2 0.10 -15.18 9.75
C ALA A 2 1.37 -14.50 9.26
N ARG A 3 1.76 -14.78 8.02
CA ARG A 3 2.87 -14.09 7.37
C ARG A 3 2.40 -12.70 6.93
N ILE A 4 3.27 -11.72 7.07
CA ILE A 4 2.94 -10.32 6.79
C ILE A 4 3.42 -9.93 5.40
N VAL A 5 2.54 -9.24 4.66
CA VAL A 5 2.89 -8.59 3.39
C VAL A 5 2.67 -7.09 3.58
N TYR A 6 3.71 -6.31 3.34
CA TYR A 6 3.59 -4.86 3.34
C TYR A 6 3.02 -4.40 2.00
N VAL A 7 2.01 -3.54 2.07
CA VAL A 7 1.42 -2.91 0.89
C VAL A 7 1.68 -1.41 1.02
N LEU A 8 2.60 -0.91 0.21
CA LEU A 8 3.07 0.47 0.32
C LEU A 8 2.56 1.30 -0.85
N ASN A 9 1.89 2.39 -0.53
CA ASN A 9 1.33 3.31 -1.52
C ASN A 9 2.06 4.64 -1.43
N GLY A 10 2.63 5.07 -2.54
CA GLY A 10 3.47 6.25 -2.64
C GLY A 10 2.70 7.57 -2.74
N PRO A 11 3.43 8.65 -3.09
CA PRO A 11 2.86 10.00 -3.10
C PRO A 11 1.62 10.13 -3.97
N ASN A 12 0.68 10.93 -3.50
CA ASN A 12 -0.59 11.28 -4.14
C ASN A 12 -1.64 10.17 -4.14
N LEU A 13 -1.32 8.95 -3.73
CA LEU A 13 -2.32 7.88 -3.66
C LEU A 13 -3.35 8.11 -2.58
N ASN A 14 -3.05 8.95 -1.60
CA ASN A 14 -4.03 9.42 -0.62
C ASN A 14 -5.15 10.25 -1.26
N LEU A 15 -4.96 10.71 -2.49
CA LEU A 15 -5.94 11.51 -3.24
C LEU A 15 -6.83 10.68 -4.16
N LEU A 16 -6.72 9.35 -4.13
CA LEU A 16 -7.58 8.49 -4.93
C LEU A 16 -9.05 8.79 -4.65
N GLY A 17 -9.84 8.86 -5.71
CA GLY A 17 -11.27 9.16 -5.64
C GLY A 17 -11.59 10.64 -5.55
N ALA A 18 -10.60 11.49 -5.26
CA ALA A 18 -10.76 12.94 -5.16
C ALA A 18 -10.26 13.69 -6.39
N ARG A 19 -9.38 13.05 -7.20
CA ARG A 19 -8.79 13.65 -8.42
C ARG A 19 -9.37 12.99 -9.64
N GLU A 20 -9.91 13.84 -10.54
CA GLU A 20 -10.34 13.41 -11.88
C GLU A 20 -11.08 12.06 -11.86
N PRO A 21 -12.22 11.95 -11.13
CA PRO A 21 -12.93 10.67 -10.99
C PRO A 21 -13.36 10.06 -12.33
N GLU A 22 -13.62 10.87 -13.33
CA GLU A 22 -13.98 10.39 -14.67
C GLU A 22 -12.81 9.70 -15.39
N THR A 23 -11.57 9.95 -14.96
CA THR A 23 -10.38 9.33 -15.52
C THR A 23 -9.90 8.16 -14.67
N TYR A 24 -9.85 8.34 -13.34
CA TYR A 24 -9.26 7.38 -12.41
C TYR A 24 -10.28 6.60 -11.60
N GLY A 25 -11.59 6.90 -11.73
CA GLY A 25 -12.64 6.24 -10.99
C GLY A 25 -12.89 6.87 -9.62
N HIS A 26 -13.83 6.30 -8.90
CA HIS A 26 -14.29 6.82 -7.60
C HIS A 26 -13.72 6.08 -6.40
N ALA A 27 -13.02 4.97 -6.61
CA ALA A 27 -12.44 4.21 -5.51
C ALA A 27 -11.42 5.05 -4.76
N ARG A 28 -11.44 4.96 -3.44
CA ARG A 28 -10.53 5.68 -2.56
C ARG A 28 -9.45 4.73 -2.06
N LEU A 29 -8.39 5.29 -1.48
CA LEU A 29 -7.30 4.48 -0.93
C LEU A 29 -7.83 3.49 0.12
N ALA A 30 -8.77 3.90 0.97
CA ALA A 30 -9.37 3.01 1.95
C ALA A 30 -10.04 1.79 1.32
N ASP A 31 -10.65 1.95 0.15
CA ASP A 31 -11.26 0.83 -0.58
C ASP A 31 -10.22 -0.15 -1.08
N VAL A 32 -9.10 0.37 -1.59
CA VAL A 32 -7.97 -0.44 -2.05
C VAL A 32 -7.35 -1.20 -0.88
N GLU A 33 -7.16 -0.51 0.25
CA GLU A 33 -6.60 -1.14 1.44
C GLU A 33 -7.50 -2.26 1.96
N ARG A 34 -8.81 -2.02 2.01
CA ARG A 34 -9.77 -3.04 2.42
C ARG A 34 -9.71 -4.27 1.51
N LEU A 35 -9.61 -4.06 0.20
CA LEU A 35 -9.47 -5.16 -0.75
C LEU A 35 -8.19 -5.95 -0.49
N CYS A 36 -7.09 -5.27 -0.19
CA CYS A 36 -5.82 -5.92 0.14
C CYS A 36 -5.93 -6.76 1.40
N LEU A 37 -6.55 -6.21 2.44
CA LEU A 37 -6.75 -6.91 3.71
C LEU A 37 -7.59 -8.18 3.52
N GLU A 38 -8.70 -8.06 2.81
CA GLU A 38 -9.60 -9.18 2.56
C GLU A 38 -8.93 -10.25 1.70
N THR A 39 -8.21 -9.84 0.67
CA THR A 39 -7.51 -10.77 -0.22
C THR A 39 -6.42 -11.51 0.53
N ALA A 40 -5.61 -10.79 1.31
CA ALA A 40 -4.56 -11.41 2.12
C ALA A 40 -5.14 -12.47 3.07
N ALA A 41 -6.23 -12.14 3.74
CA ALA A 41 -6.87 -13.05 4.68
C ALA A 41 -7.29 -14.36 4.01
N ARG A 42 -7.76 -14.29 2.77
CA ARG A 42 -8.16 -15.52 2.02
C ARG A 42 -7.00 -16.47 1.77
N TYR A 43 -5.76 -15.94 1.77
CA TYR A 43 -4.57 -16.75 1.54
C TYR A 43 -3.75 -16.99 2.81
N GLY A 44 -4.33 -16.71 3.98
CA GLY A 44 -3.63 -16.91 5.24
C GLY A 44 -2.53 -15.89 5.49
N LEU A 45 -2.60 -14.73 4.83
CA LEU A 45 -1.63 -13.65 4.98
C LEU A 45 -2.25 -12.49 5.74
N GLU A 46 -1.41 -11.64 6.29
CA GLU A 46 -1.81 -10.40 6.93
C GLU A 46 -1.21 -9.24 6.14
N ALA A 47 -2.05 -8.34 5.64
CA ALA A 47 -1.57 -7.16 4.92
C ALA A 47 -1.34 -6.01 5.91
N ASP A 48 -0.19 -5.35 5.79
CA ASP A 48 0.11 -4.12 6.52
C ASP A 48 0.14 -3.01 5.46
N CYS A 49 -0.95 -2.26 5.36
CA CYS A 49 -1.12 -1.25 4.33
C CYS A 49 -0.70 0.12 4.86
N ARG A 50 0.18 0.78 4.14
CA ARG A 50 0.67 2.12 4.50
C ARG A 50 0.73 3.00 3.27
N GLN A 51 0.64 4.31 3.50
CA GLN A 51 0.75 5.31 2.44
C GLN A 51 1.63 6.44 2.96
N SER A 52 2.49 6.98 2.08
CA SER A 52 3.27 8.16 2.40
C SER A 52 3.55 8.98 1.15
N ASN A 53 3.62 10.29 1.33
CA ASN A 53 4.07 11.21 0.29
C ASN A 53 5.58 11.46 0.36
N ALA A 54 6.26 10.91 1.36
CA ALA A 54 7.69 11.11 1.58
C ALA A 54 8.48 9.86 1.18
N GLU A 55 9.40 10.02 0.23
CA GLU A 55 10.25 8.92 -0.22
C GLU A 55 11.04 8.29 0.93
N GLY A 56 11.61 9.13 1.81
CA GLY A 56 12.37 8.64 2.95
C GLY A 56 11.55 7.76 3.89
N GLU A 57 10.29 8.12 4.11
CA GLU A 57 9.40 7.31 4.93
C GLU A 57 9.09 5.97 4.28
N LEU A 58 8.88 5.95 2.97
CA LEU A 58 8.67 4.70 2.24
C LEU A 58 9.89 3.78 2.34
N ILE A 59 11.08 4.35 2.26
CA ILE A 59 12.32 3.61 2.45
C ILE A 59 12.40 3.02 3.86
N ASP A 60 12.02 3.79 4.87
CA ASP A 60 11.98 3.32 6.25
C ASP A 60 11.01 2.15 6.42
N PHE A 61 9.86 2.20 5.75
CA PHE A 61 8.90 1.09 5.76
C PHE A 61 9.50 -0.18 5.16
N ILE A 62 10.29 -0.04 4.09
CA ILE A 62 10.97 -1.18 3.47
C ILE A 62 11.98 -1.79 4.44
N HIS A 63 12.75 -0.94 5.15
CA HIS A 63 13.69 -1.41 6.16
C HIS A 63 12.95 -2.12 7.31
N GLU A 64 11.81 -1.57 7.73
CA GLU A 64 11.00 -2.20 8.77
C GLU A 64 10.49 -3.57 8.33
N ALA A 65 10.01 -3.68 7.09
CA ALA A 65 9.53 -4.94 6.53
C ALA A 65 10.64 -6.00 6.54
N HIS A 66 11.85 -5.61 6.19
CA HIS A 66 13.01 -6.49 6.24
C HIS A 66 13.29 -6.95 7.68
N GLY A 67 13.31 -6.02 8.63
CA GLY A 67 13.57 -6.32 10.04
C GLY A 67 12.52 -7.24 10.65
N ARG A 68 11.27 -7.15 10.20
CA ARG A 68 10.17 -8.01 10.64
C ARG A 68 10.08 -9.31 9.87
N GLN A 69 11.00 -9.54 8.93
CA GLN A 69 10.99 -10.72 8.07
C GLN A 69 9.66 -10.91 7.33
N ALA A 70 9.13 -9.82 6.78
CA ALA A 70 7.90 -9.87 6.00
C ALA A 70 8.02 -10.85 4.84
N ALA A 71 6.90 -11.46 4.47
CA ALA A 71 6.85 -12.41 3.36
C ALA A 71 7.08 -11.73 2.01
N GLY A 72 6.70 -10.46 1.92
CA GLY A 72 6.90 -9.70 0.69
C GLY A 72 6.47 -8.26 0.84
N ILE A 73 6.74 -7.48 -0.20
CA ILE A 73 6.38 -6.07 -0.29
C ILE A 73 5.72 -5.86 -1.65
N VAL A 74 4.54 -5.25 -1.63
CA VAL A 74 3.86 -4.76 -2.82
C VAL A 74 3.93 -3.25 -2.76
N ILE A 75 4.46 -2.62 -3.80
CA ILE A 75 4.60 -1.17 -3.82
C ILE A 75 3.93 -0.58 -5.07
N ASN A 76 3.09 0.42 -4.86
CA ASN A 76 2.62 1.30 -5.91
C ASN A 76 3.34 2.63 -5.71
N ALA A 77 4.27 2.94 -6.59
CA ALA A 77 5.14 4.09 -6.43
C ALA A 77 4.40 5.43 -6.54
N GLY A 78 3.23 5.44 -7.21
CA GLY A 78 2.44 6.67 -7.32
C GLY A 78 3.24 7.82 -7.90
N GLY A 79 3.27 8.94 -7.18
CA GLY A 79 3.97 10.14 -7.62
C GLY A 79 5.49 10.07 -7.64
N LEU A 80 6.09 8.94 -7.22
CA LEU A 80 7.54 8.74 -7.38
C LEU A 80 7.93 8.34 -8.80
N ASN A 81 6.98 7.91 -9.61
CA ASN A 81 7.25 7.57 -11.01
C ASN A 81 7.53 8.84 -11.80
N PRO A 82 8.51 8.82 -12.71
CA PRO A 82 8.81 9.96 -13.56
C PRO A 82 7.64 10.34 -14.46
#